data_4443da72c9843def95f9cab48189bb07
#
_entry.id   4443da72c9843def95f9cab48189bb07
#
_cell.length_a   1.000
_cell.length_b   1.000
_cell.length_c   1.000
_cell.angle_alpha   90.00
_cell.angle_beta   90.00
_cell.angle_gamma   90.00
#
_symmetry.space_group_name_H-M   'P 1'
#
loop_
_entity.id
_entity.type
_entity.pdbx_description
1 polymer ?
#
loop_
_entity_poly.entity_id
_entity_poly.type
_entity_poly.pdbx_seq_one_letter_code
_entity_poly.pdbx_strand_id
1 'polypeptide(L)'
;MKQGVLYVSHGSRVPETAREATAAIRQAMAQVDADLQEICYLEIAEPDIAAGIDALVRGGAGRIAVVPVLLLSAGHYYEDIPRAIREAKRRYPHIAFTYGRPLGVGDRITGILAENILETGMPPGAWILLVGRGSRNPETLCDFAKIADGLRVQLGAEQIKTAYLAVLEPRFDEALKELAAAGRPVVVAPYLWFTGVLVRSLEKKVGMLQREGYDIRLARYLGCHPDMADALAGRAKEALGAEAFI
;
A
#
# COMPACT_ATOMS: atom_id res chain seq x y z
N MET A 1 -11.92 -26.97 13.22
CA MET A 1 -10.97 -26.88 12.09
C MET A 1 -10.22 -25.58 12.29
N LYS A 2 -8.88 -25.62 12.37
CA LYS A 2 -8.08 -24.42 12.58
C LYS A 2 -8.17 -23.48 11.38
N GLN A 3 -8.24 -22.18 11.66
CA GLN A 3 -8.18 -21.12 10.65
C GLN A 3 -6.78 -20.51 10.60
N GLY A 4 -6.23 -20.40 9.40
CA GLY A 4 -4.95 -19.77 9.13
C GLY A 4 -5.12 -18.47 8.37
N VAL A 5 -4.25 -17.49 8.61
CA VAL A 5 -4.11 -16.27 7.81
C VAL A 5 -2.71 -16.21 7.23
N LEU A 6 -2.62 -16.03 5.92
CA LEU A 6 -1.37 -15.81 5.20
C LEU A 6 -1.31 -14.36 4.69
N TYR A 7 -0.45 -13.57 5.28
CA TYR A 7 -0.19 -12.19 4.83
C TYR A 7 0.86 -12.21 3.71
N VAL A 8 0.48 -11.76 2.52
CA VAL A 8 1.34 -11.78 1.33
C VAL A 8 1.86 -10.38 1.07
N SER A 9 3.11 -10.12 1.44
CA SER A 9 3.81 -8.86 1.18
C SER A 9 4.63 -8.96 -0.11
N HIS A 10 5.01 -7.80 -0.68
CA HIS A 10 5.80 -7.80 -1.91
C HIS A 10 7.21 -8.39 -1.72
N GLY A 11 7.81 -8.15 -0.57
CA GLY A 11 9.23 -8.39 -0.33
C GLY A 11 10.08 -7.16 -0.67
N SER A 12 11.30 -7.08 -0.12
CA SER A 12 12.22 -5.98 -0.39
C SER A 12 13.67 -6.39 -0.14
N ARG A 13 14.58 -5.90 -0.99
CA ARG A 13 16.04 -5.96 -0.77
C ARG A 13 16.54 -4.87 0.19
N VAL A 14 15.70 -3.88 0.48
CA VAL A 14 16.03 -2.79 1.42
C VAL A 14 15.65 -3.21 2.82
N PRO A 15 16.61 -3.39 3.75
CA PRO A 15 16.33 -3.92 5.09
C PRO A 15 15.32 -3.09 5.88
N GLU A 16 15.36 -1.75 5.73
CA GLU A 16 14.43 -0.85 6.40
C GLU A 16 12.98 -1.08 5.93
N THR A 17 12.78 -1.22 4.62
CA THR A 17 11.47 -1.51 4.03
C THR A 17 10.92 -2.84 4.55
N ALA A 18 11.77 -3.87 4.61
CA ALA A 18 11.38 -5.19 5.10
C ALA A 18 10.98 -5.15 6.59
N ARG A 19 11.76 -4.41 7.42
CA ARG A 19 11.44 -4.24 8.86
C ARG A 19 10.13 -3.49 9.05
N GLU A 20 9.93 -2.40 8.33
CA GLU A 20 8.72 -1.58 8.42
C GLU A 20 7.48 -2.38 7.99
N ALA A 21 7.54 -3.08 6.86
CA ALA A 21 6.45 -3.93 6.39
C ALA A 21 6.12 -5.05 7.40
N THR A 22 7.15 -5.73 7.92
CA THR A 22 6.96 -6.79 8.92
C THR A 22 6.34 -6.25 10.21
N ALA A 23 6.77 -5.07 10.67
CA ALA A 23 6.22 -4.43 11.87
C ALA A 23 4.73 -4.10 11.69
N ALA A 24 4.36 -3.48 10.58
CA ALA A 24 2.96 -3.16 10.26
C ALA A 24 2.09 -4.42 10.17
N ILE A 25 2.58 -5.49 9.53
CA ILE A 25 1.86 -6.75 9.44
C ILE A 25 1.67 -7.37 10.84
N ARG A 26 2.71 -7.39 11.68
CA ARG A 26 2.62 -7.93 13.04
C ARG A 26 1.63 -7.15 13.92
N GLN A 27 1.55 -5.83 13.76
CA GLN A 27 0.54 -5.02 14.44
C GLN A 27 -0.89 -5.40 14.00
N ALA A 28 -1.10 -5.68 12.72
CA ALA A 28 -2.38 -6.19 12.22
C ALA A 28 -2.67 -7.61 12.74
N MET A 29 -1.68 -8.50 12.73
CA MET A 29 -1.81 -9.88 13.26
C MET A 29 -2.27 -9.88 14.71
N ALA A 30 -1.76 -8.98 15.55
CA ALA A 30 -2.15 -8.87 16.95
C ALA A 30 -3.64 -8.53 17.17
N GLN A 31 -4.33 -8.04 16.13
CA GLN A 31 -5.75 -7.66 16.17
C GLN A 31 -6.67 -8.70 15.52
N VAL A 32 -6.11 -9.78 15.00
CA VAL A 32 -6.86 -10.83 14.28
C VAL A 32 -6.86 -12.10 15.10
N ASP A 33 -8.05 -12.55 15.46
CA ASP A 33 -8.25 -13.83 16.16
C ASP A 33 -8.26 -14.98 15.13
N ALA A 34 -7.10 -15.59 14.95
CA ALA A 34 -6.91 -16.75 14.09
C ALA A 34 -5.93 -17.73 14.74
N ASP A 35 -6.19 -19.04 14.57
CA ASP A 35 -5.37 -20.09 15.19
C ASP A 35 -3.91 -20.07 14.73
N LEU A 36 -3.69 -19.70 13.48
CA LEU A 36 -2.38 -19.69 12.82
C LEU A 36 -2.25 -18.44 11.95
N GLN A 37 -1.09 -17.79 11.98
CA GLN A 37 -0.82 -16.62 11.14
C GLN A 37 0.62 -16.64 10.65
N GLU A 38 0.82 -16.48 9.35
CA GLU A 38 2.13 -16.47 8.69
C GLU A 38 2.30 -15.27 7.78
N ILE A 39 3.54 -14.82 7.62
CA ILE A 39 3.94 -13.79 6.66
C ILE A 39 4.74 -14.46 5.55
N CYS A 40 4.41 -14.15 4.31
CA CYS A 40 5.18 -14.59 3.14
C CYS A 40 5.37 -13.45 2.14
N TYR A 41 6.18 -13.70 1.12
CA TYR A 41 6.55 -12.70 0.16
C TYR A 41 6.28 -13.18 -1.28
N LEU A 42 5.91 -12.21 -2.14
CA LEU A 42 5.70 -12.45 -3.57
C LEU A 42 7.01 -12.68 -4.30
N GLU A 43 8.02 -11.87 -3.94
CA GLU A 43 9.32 -11.81 -4.62
C GLU A 43 10.42 -11.47 -3.61
N ILE A 44 11.67 -11.73 -4.00
CA ILE A 44 12.88 -11.15 -3.39
C ILE A 44 13.22 -11.69 -1.99
N ALA A 45 12.24 -12.10 -1.20
CA ALA A 45 12.41 -12.53 0.19
C ALA A 45 11.76 -13.89 0.47
N GLU A 46 12.22 -14.58 1.51
CA GLU A 46 11.65 -15.82 2.01
C GLU A 46 10.92 -15.61 3.35
N PRO A 47 9.91 -16.43 3.67
CA PRO A 47 9.36 -17.51 2.85
C PRO A 47 8.50 -16.99 1.69
N ASP A 48 8.45 -17.74 0.57
CA ASP A 48 7.52 -17.48 -0.51
C ASP A 48 6.08 -17.91 -0.15
N ILE A 49 5.12 -17.69 -1.06
CA ILE A 49 3.72 -18.02 -0.82
C ILE A 49 3.53 -19.52 -0.58
N ALA A 50 4.23 -20.37 -1.35
CA ALA A 50 4.11 -21.82 -1.21
C ALA A 50 4.61 -22.29 0.15
N ALA A 51 5.77 -21.80 0.58
CA ALA A 51 6.33 -22.12 1.91
C ALA A 51 5.45 -21.62 3.07
N GLY A 52 4.86 -20.43 2.92
CA GLY A 52 3.92 -19.89 3.92
C GLY A 52 2.65 -20.75 4.02
N ILE A 53 2.07 -21.19 2.91
CA ILE A 53 0.94 -22.12 2.88
C ILE A 53 1.33 -23.45 3.52
N ASP A 54 2.48 -24.01 3.16
CA ASP A 54 2.99 -25.27 3.71
C ASP A 54 3.14 -25.20 5.24
N ALA A 55 3.58 -24.06 5.77
CA ALA A 55 3.71 -23.83 7.21
C ALA A 55 2.33 -23.89 7.91
N LEU A 56 1.33 -23.18 7.35
CA LEU A 56 -0.03 -23.20 7.89
C LEU A 56 -0.68 -24.58 7.83
N VAL A 57 -0.48 -25.32 6.73
CA VAL A 57 -0.99 -26.69 6.58
C VAL A 57 -0.34 -27.64 7.59
N ARG A 58 0.99 -27.57 7.79
CA ARG A 58 1.70 -28.33 8.83
C ARG A 58 1.21 -27.98 10.24
N GLY A 59 0.80 -26.72 10.47
CA GLY A 59 0.18 -26.28 11.72
C GLY A 59 -1.24 -26.81 11.95
N GLY A 60 -1.82 -27.47 10.94
CA GLY A 60 -3.16 -28.07 11.00
C GLY A 60 -4.28 -27.13 10.53
N ALA A 61 -3.96 -26.09 9.74
CA ALA A 61 -4.99 -25.26 9.12
C ALA A 61 -5.86 -26.11 8.17
N GLY A 62 -7.17 -26.01 8.31
CA GLY A 62 -8.12 -26.58 7.37
C GLY A 62 -8.78 -25.52 6.49
N ARG A 63 -8.60 -24.24 6.85
CA ARG A 63 -9.01 -23.06 6.08
C ARG A 63 -7.90 -22.03 6.15
N ILE A 64 -7.55 -21.44 5.02
CA ILE A 64 -6.49 -20.40 4.92
C ILE A 64 -7.05 -19.18 4.20
N ALA A 65 -7.03 -18.05 4.90
CA ALA A 65 -7.32 -16.73 4.33
C ALA A 65 -6.03 -16.10 3.81
N VAL A 66 -5.92 -15.89 2.51
CA VAL A 66 -4.77 -15.24 1.87
C VAL A 66 -5.05 -13.74 1.77
N VAL A 67 -4.26 -12.94 2.47
CA VAL A 67 -4.45 -11.49 2.63
C VAL A 67 -3.33 -10.73 1.94
N PRO A 68 -3.60 -10.02 0.84
CA PRO A 68 -2.58 -9.22 0.16
C PRO A 68 -2.24 -7.97 0.97
N VAL A 69 -0.96 -7.75 1.23
CA VAL A 69 -0.44 -6.53 1.86
C VAL A 69 -0.14 -5.52 0.75
N LEU A 70 -1.20 -5.02 0.14
CA LEU A 70 -1.18 -4.13 -1.01
C LEU A 70 -2.12 -2.93 -0.78
N LEU A 71 -1.69 -1.74 -1.19
CA LEU A 71 -2.54 -0.54 -1.13
C LEU A 71 -3.70 -0.64 -2.11
N LEU A 72 -3.39 -0.87 -3.39
CA LEU A 72 -4.34 -0.85 -4.50
C LEU A 72 -4.23 -2.15 -5.31
N SER A 73 -5.27 -2.43 -6.09
CA SER A 73 -5.29 -3.56 -7.01
C SER A 73 -4.31 -3.36 -8.16
N ALA A 74 -3.47 -4.36 -8.42
CA ALA A 74 -2.50 -4.36 -9.52
C ALA A 74 -2.23 -5.80 -9.98
N GLY A 75 -1.26 -6.01 -10.89
CA GLY A 75 -0.96 -7.32 -11.46
C GLY A 75 -0.81 -8.42 -10.42
N HIS A 76 -0.07 -8.18 -9.36
CA HIS A 76 0.11 -9.17 -8.27
C HIS A 76 -1.22 -9.63 -7.65
N TYR A 77 -2.18 -8.71 -7.51
CA TYR A 77 -3.51 -9.03 -6.98
C TYR A 77 -4.33 -9.89 -7.92
N TYR A 78 -4.29 -9.60 -9.24
CA TYR A 78 -5.12 -10.30 -10.22
C TYR A 78 -4.48 -11.57 -10.77
N GLU A 79 -3.16 -11.67 -10.76
CA GLU A 79 -2.43 -12.73 -11.48
C GLU A 79 -1.61 -13.62 -10.53
N ASP A 80 -0.62 -13.07 -9.83
CA ASP A 80 0.39 -13.86 -9.14
C ASP A 80 -0.15 -14.57 -7.91
N ILE A 81 -0.86 -13.84 -7.04
CA ILE A 81 -1.43 -14.45 -5.81
C ILE A 81 -2.53 -15.45 -6.18
N PRO A 82 -3.50 -15.15 -7.06
CA PRO A 82 -4.50 -16.13 -7.49
C PRO A 82 -3.89 -17.38 -8.14
N ARG A 83 -2.80 -17.24 -8.91
CA ARG A 83 -2.08 -18.38 -9.47
C ARG A 83 -1.52 -19.27 -8.37
N ALA A 84 -0.83 -18.69 -7.37
CA ALA A 84 -0.29 -19.42 -6.24
C ALA A 84 -1.37 -20.12 -5.42
N ILE A 85 -2.53 -19.48 -5.21
CA ILE A 85 -3.67 -20.12 -4.51
C ILE A 85 -4.20 -21.30 -5.30
N ARG A 86 -4.36 -21.19 -6.64
CA ARG A 86 -4.81 -22.31 -7.48
C ARG A 86 -3.83 -23.49 -7.46
N GLU A 87 -2.53 -23.23 -7.43
CA GLU A 87 -1.49 -24.25 -7.30
C GLU A 87 -1.56 -24.94 -5.93
N ALA A 88 -1.70 -24.16 -4.87
CA ALA A 88 -1.88 -24.70 -3.50
C ALA A 88 -3.15 -25.53 -3.37
N LYS A 89 -4.27 -25.11 -3.97
CA LYS A 89 -5.53 -25.85 -3.96
C LYS A 89 -5.40 -27.21 -4.66
N ARG A 90 -4.62 -27.30 -5.74
CA ARG A 90 -4.32 -28.61 -6.37
C ARG A 90 -3.48 -29.52 -5.46
N ARG A 91 -2.53 -28.93 -4.72
CA ARG A 91 -1.65 -29.68 -3.80
C ARG A 91 -2.37 -30.09 -2.52
N TYR A 92 -3.31 -29.26 -2.05
CA TYR A 92 -4.05 -29.44 -0.81
C TYR A 92 -5.57 -29.33 -1.05
N PRO A 93 -6.19 -30.32 -1.75
CA PRO A 93 -7.59 -30.24 -2.17
C PRO A 93 -8.59 -30.23 -1.00
N HIS A 94 -8.15 -30.63 0.19
CA HIS A 94 -8.95 -30.63 1.42
C HIS A 94 -8.89 -29.29 2.18
N ILE A 95 -8.03 -28.36 1.78
CA ILE A 95 -7.92 -27.04 2.40
C ILE A 95 -8.83 -26.04 1.67
N ALA A 96 -9.66 -25.33 2.45
CA ALA A 96 -10.45 -24.23 1.93
C ALA A 96 -9.60 -22.94 1.89
N PHE A 97 -9.47 -22.33 0.73
CA PHE A 97 -8.79 -21.04 0.58
C PHE A 97 -9.81 -19.92 0.42
N THR A 98 -9.55 -18.77 1.04
CA THR A 98 -10.24 -17.51 0.76
C THR A 98 -9.22 -16.47 0.33
N TYR A 99 -9.67 -15.44 -0.38
CA TYR A 99 -8.78 -14.41 -0.90
C TYR A 99 -9.30 -13.02 -0.53
N GLY A 100 -8.49 -12.30 0.24
CA GLY A 100 -8.80 -10.95 0.70
C GLY A 100 -8.56 -9.89 -0.38
N ARG A 101 -9.21 -8.76 -0.21
CA ARG A 101 -9.00 -7.57 -1.06
C ARG A 101 -7.79 -6.77 -0.59
N PRO A 102 -7.12 -5.99 -1.47
CA PRO A 102 -6.17 -4.94 -1.08
C PRO A 102 -6.84 -3.93 -0.12
N LEU A 103 -6.05 -3.05 0.50
CA LEU A 103 -6.60 -2.02 1.38
C LEU A 103 -7.64 -1.16 0.64
N GLY A 104 -7.36 -0.82 -0.63
CA GLY A 104 -8.23 -0.03 -1.46
C GLY A 104 -8.21 1.46 -1.10
N VAL A 105 -9.11 2.20 -1.72
CA VAL A 105 -9.34 3.61 -1.39
C VAL A 105 -10.39 3.69 -0.29
N GLY A 106 -10.10 4.44 0.78
CA GLY A 106 -11.04 4.66 1.88
C GLY A 106 -10.64 5.87 2.73
N ASP A 107 -11.66 6.47 3.36
CA ASP A 107 -11.51 7.73 4.12
C ASP A 107 -10.44 7.65 5.20
N ARG A 108 -10.28 6.48 5.83
CA ARG A 108 -9.27 6.25 6.87
C ARG A 108 -7.85 6.44 6.31
N ILE A 109 -7.53 5.81 5.18
CA ILE A 109 -6.18 5.91 4.58
C ILE A 109 -5.95 7.29 3.98
N THR A 110 -6.98 7.87 3.37
CA THR A 110 -6.93 9.24 2.86
C THR A 110 -6.76 10.24 4.01
N GLY A 111 -7.34 9.95 5.20
CA GLY A 111 -7.15 10.71 6.42
C GLY A 111 -5.70 10.77 6.88
N ILE A 112 -5.01 9.64 6.89
CA ILE A 112 -3.57 9.60 7.22
C ILE A 112 -2.78 10.53 6.28
N LEU A 113 -3.10 10.48 5.00
CA LEU A 113 -2.41 11.33 4.02
C LEU A 113 -2.73 12.81 4.23
N ALA A 114 -3.99 13.14 4.58
CA ALA A 114 -4.40 14.50 4.91
C ALA A 114 -3.67 15.02 6.16
N GLU A 115 -3.57 14.22 7.21
CA GLU A 115 -2.79 14.55 8.42
C GLU A 115 -1.32 14.81 8.08
N ASN A 116 -0.69 13.93 7.31
CA ASN A 116 0.70 14.09 6.88
C ASN A 116 0.92 15.37 6.04
N ILE A 117 -0.06 15.76 5.23
CA ILE A 117 -0.04 17.03 4.47
C ILE A 117 -0.11 18.22 5.43
N LEU A 118 -1.04 18.21 6.38
CA LEU A 118 -1.21 19.30 7.35
C LEU A 118 0.02 19.47 8.25
N GLU A 119 0.66 18.38 8.65
CA GLU A 119 1.91 18.42 9.44
C GLU A 119 3.08 19.11 8.73
N THR A 120 3.03 19.24 7.40
CA THR A 120 4.03 20.05 6.67
C THR A 120 3.88 21.55 6.94
N GLY A 121 2.80 21.98 7.61
CA GLY A 121 2.43 23.38 7.72
C GLY A 121 2.01 23.98 6.38
N MET A 122 1.24 23.25 5.59
CA MET A 122 0.81 23.63 4.24
C MET A 122 0.35 25.10 4.15
N PRO A 123 0.98 25.94 3.29
CA PRO A 123 0.56 27.33 3.15
C PRO A 123 -0.80 27.46 2.46
N PRO A 124 -1.54 28.56 2.70
CA PRO A 124 -2.75 28.86 1.94
C PRO A 124 -2.47 28.92 0.44
N GLY A 125 -3.33 28.28 -0.36
CA GLY A 125 -3.22 28.25 -1.82
C GLY A 125 -2.08 27.39 -2.37
N ALA A 126 -1.46 26.55 -1.55
CA ALA A 126 -0.48 25.57 -2.01
C ALA A 126 -1.10 24.54 -2.94
N TRP A 127 -0.34 24.09 -3.92
CA TRP A 127 -0.66 22.88 -4.68
C TRP A 127 -0.34 21.63 -3.88
N ILE A 128 -1.23 20.66 -3.92
CA ILE A 128 -0.94 19.31 -3.44
C ILE A 128 -0.60 18.44 -4.66
N LEU A 129 0.62 17.92 -4.71
CA LEU A 129 1.04 16.95 -5.70
C LEU A 129 0.93 15.55 -5.09
N LEU A 130 -0.20 14.89 -5.34
CA LEU A 130 -0.46 13.52 -4.93
C LEU A 130 0.38 12.56 -5.80
N VAL A 131 1.27 11.79 -5.17
CA VAL A 131 2.25 10.96 -5.88
C VAL A 131 2.05 9.49 -5.61
N GLY A 132 1.82 8.73 -6.68
CA GLY A 132 1.75 7.27 -6.65
C GLY A 132 2.93 6.58 -7.32
N ARG A 133 3.08 5.28 -7.05
CA ARG A 133 4.04 4.47 -7.81
C ARG A 133 3.70 4.45 -9.31
N GLY A 134 2.42 4.33 -9.63
CA GLY A 134 1.93 4.03 -10.98
C GLY A 134 1.85 2.52 -11.25
N SER A 135 0.91 2.11 -12.08
CA SER A 135 0.65 0.72 -12.47
C SER A 135 0.06 0.65 -13.87
N ARG A 136 0.20 -0.50 -14.55
CA ARG A 136 -0.47 -0.76 -15.82
C ARG A 136 -1.97 -1.06 -15.66
N ASN A 137 -2.44 -1.29 -14.44
CA ASN A 137 -3.86 -1.49 -14.18
C ASN A 137 -4.62 -0.17 -14.37
N PRO A 138 -5.65 -0.13 -15.27
CA PRO A 138 -6.43 1.08 -15.54
C PRO A 138 -7.19 1.58 -14.29
N GLU A 139 -7.54 0.70 -13.35
CA GLU A 139 -8.18 1.09 -12.08
C GLU A 139 -7.34 2.09 -11.28
N THR A 140 -6.01 2.08 -11.45
CA THR A 140 -5.10 2.98 -10.73
C THR A 140 -5.48 4.45 -10.93
N LEU A 141 -5.87 4.85 -12.14
CA LEU A 141 -6.29 6.23 -12.42
C LEU A 141 -7.58 6.58 -11.68
N CYS A 142 -8.56 5.67 -11.68
CA CYS A 142 -9.83 5.85 -10.95
C CYS A 142 -9.59 5.92 -9.44
N ASP A 143 -8.71 5.08 -8.91
CA ASP A 143 -8.37 5.08 -7.49
C ASP A 143 -7.69 6.38 -7.07
N PHE A 144 -6.74 6.87 -7.87
CA PHE A 144 -6.08 8.15 -7.59
C PHE A 144 -7.03 9.35 -7.71
N ALA A 145 -8.00 9.31 -8.61
CA ALA A 145 -9.07 10.32 -8.67
C ALA A 145 -9.89 10.33 -7.37
N LYS A 146 -10.31 9.15 -6.87
CA LYS A 146 -11.04 9.03 -5.59
C LYS A 146 -10.21 9.51 -4.40
N ILE A 147 -8.90 9.19 -4.35
CA ILE A 147 -8.00 9.66 -3.30
C ILE A 147 -7.92 11.20 -3.34
N ALA A 148 -7.76 11.78 -4.53
CA ALA A 148 -7.72 13.23 -4.69
C ALA A 148 -9.05 13.88 -4.26
N ASP A 149 -10.19 13.28 -4.59
CA ASP A 149 -11.50 13.76 -4.16
C ASP A 149 -11.67 13.69 -2.63
N GLY A 150 -11.24 12.59 -2.02
CA GLY A 150 -11.23 12.46 -0.56
C GLY A 150 -10.35 13.53 0.12
N LEU A 151 -9.17 13.82 -0.43
CA LEU A 151 -8.30 14.89 0.07
C LEU A 151 -8.94 16.28 -0.11
N ARG A 152 -9.64 16.55 -1.23
CA ARG A 152 -10.38 17.81 -1.40
C ARG A 152 -11.39 18.03 -0.29
N VAL A 153 -12.15 16.99 0.03
CA VAL A 153 -13.15 17.04 1.10
C VAL A 153 -12.50 17.25 2.47
N GLN A 154 -11.46 16.49 2.79
CA GLN A 154 -10.85 16.51 4.13
C GLN A 154 -10.02 17.77 4.40
N LEU A 155 -9.36 18.31 3.37
CA LEU A 155 -8.46 19.48 3.50
C LEU A 155 -9.13 20.80 3.09
N GLY A 156 -10.29 20.76 2.47
CA GLY A 156 -10.87 21.95 1.84
C GLY A 156 -9.97 22.51 0.73
N ALA A 157 -9.13 21.68 0.10
CA ALA A 157 -8.14 22.09 -0.88
C ALA A 157 -8.55 21.67 -2.29
N GLU A 158 -8.73 22.65 -3.18
CA GLU A 158 -9.12 22.33 -4.57
C GLU A 158 -7.94 22.04 -5.50
N GLN A 159 -6.74 22.56 -5.16
CA GLN A 159 -5.56 22.49 -6.02
C GLN A 159 -4.79 21.19 -5.78
N ILE A 160 -5.31 20.09 -6.30
CA ILE A 160 -4.68 18.77 -6.23
C ILE A 160 -4.37 18.27 -7.63
N LYS A 161 -3.09 17.97 -7.89
CA LYS A 161 -2.60 17.33 -9.13
C LYS A 161 -2.06 15.94 -8.77
N THR A 162 -2.33 14.96 -9.60
CA THR A 162 -1.76 13.61 -9.45
C THR A 162 -0.55 13.43 -10.36
N ALA A 163 0.45 12.68 -9.87
CA ALA A 163 1.61 12.29 -10.68
C ALA A 163 2.14 10.92 -10.25
N TYR A 164 2.95 10.31 -11.12
CA TYR A 164 3.41 8.94 -10.92
C TYR A 164 4.92 8.81 -11.05
N LEU A 165 5.49 7.93 -10.23
CA LEU A 165 6.93 7.64 -10.23
C LEU A 165 7.34 6.72 -11.37
N ALA A 166 6.42 5.90 -11.85
CA ALA A 166 6.64 4.94 -12.93
C ALA A 166 5.36 4.71 -13.73
N VAL A 167 5.50 4.18 -14.95
CA VAL A 167 4.45 3.59 -15.80
C VAL A 167 3.43 4.59 -16.34
N LEU A 168 2.82 5.42 -15.49
CA LEU A 168 1.74 6.36 -15.84
C LEU A 168 2.24 7.79 -15.99
N GLU A 169 1.44 8.59 -16.71
CA GLU A 169 1.59 10.04 -16.84
C GLU A 169 0.49 10.77 -16.01
N PRO A 170 0.76 12.04 -15.60
CA PRO A 170 2.04 12.75 -15.76
C PRO A 170 3.14 12.17 -14.86
N ARG A 171 4.38 12.23 -15.33
CA ARG A 171 5.55 11.80 -14.54
C ARG A 171 5.79 12.78 -13.41
N PHE A 172 6.19 12.26 -12.26
CA PHE A 172 6.45 13.05 -11.06
C PHE A 172 7.42 14.21 -11.31
N ASP A 173 8.52 13.94 -12.02
CA ASP A 173 9.57 14.96 -12.27
C ASP A 173 9.08 16.13 -13.10
N GLU A 174 8.25 15.87 -14.09
CA GLU A 174 7.67 16.88 -14.97
C GLU A 174 6.60 17.69 -14.23
N ALA A 175 5.68 17.01 -13.55
CA ALA A 175 4.64 17.66 -12.78
C ALA A 175 5.19 18.54 -11.65
N LEU A 176 6.24 18.08 -10.95
CA LEU A 176 6.86 18.84 -9.87
C LEU A 176 7.56 20.09 -10.40
N LYS A 177 8.31 19.99 -11.52
CA LYS A 177 8.96 21.14 -12.16
C LYS A 177 7.96 22.15 -12.66
N GLU A 178 6.87 21.71 -13.29
CA GLU A 178 5.80 22.59 -13.77
C GLU A 178 5.18 23.39 -12.62
N LEU A 179 4.84 22.72 -11.51
CA LEU A 179 4.26 23.38 -10.35
C LEU A 179 5.25 24.32 -9.65
N ALA A 180 6.52 23.94 -9.54
CA ALA A 180 7.57 24.78 -8.98
C ALA A 180 7.76 26.05 -9.82
N ALA A 181 7.79 25.93 -11.14
CA ALA A 181 7.92 27.07 -12.06
C ALA A 181 6.72 28.04 -12.03
N ALA A 182 5.55 27.57 -11.57
CA ALA A 182 4.37 28.42 -11.38
C ALA A 182 4.50 29.40 -10.18
N GLY A 183 5.57 29.30 -9.38
CA GLY A 183 5.88 30.22 -8.28
C GLY A 183 4.93 30.10 -7.08
N ARG A 184 4.22 28.99 -6.93
CA ARG A 184 3.34 28.72 -5.80
C ARG A 184 3.94 27.63 -4.90
N PRO A 185 3.63 27.65 -3.59
CA PRO A 185 4.02 26.56 -2.70
C PRO A 185 3.45 25.22 -3.16
N VAL A 186 4.23 24.15 -3.04
CA VAL A 186 3.84 22.78 -3.41
C VAL A 186 4.04 21.85 -2.23
N VAL A 187 3.02 21.08 -1.88
CA VAL A 187 3.14 19.96 -0.95
C VAL A 187 3.12 18.65 -1.73
N VAL A 188 4.22 17.94 -1.73
CA VAL A 188 4.33 16.59 -2.33
C VAL A 188 3.79 15.59 -1.32
N ALA A 189 2.76 14.85 -1.70
CA ALA A 189 2.04 13.90 -0.86
C ALA A 189 2.18 12.45 -1.39
N PRO A 190 3.12 11.64 -0.85
CA PRO A 190 3.37 10.28 -1.32
C PRO A 190 2.27 9.32 -0.86
N TYR A 191 1.50 8.76 -1.78
CA TYR A 191 0.63 7.61 -1.52
C TYR A 191 1.44 6.32 -1.67
N LEU A 192 2.35 6.12 -0.73
CA LEU A 192 3.25 4.98 -0.61
C LEU A 192 3.13 4.41 0.80
N TRP A 193 3.16 3.08 0.94
CA TRP A 193 2.97 2.47 2.26
C TRP A 193 4.25 2.45 3.07
N PHE A 194 5.34 1.95 2.49
CA PHE A 194 6.59 1.74 3.19
C PHE A 194 7.72 2.59 2.61
N THR A 195 8.75 2.83 3.43
CA THR A 195 10.01 3.41 2.97
C THR A 195 10.64 2.59 1.84
N GLY A 196 11.66 3.10 1.19
CA GLY A 196 12.41 2.39 0.16
C GLY A 196 12.93 3.30 -0.94
N VAL A 197 13.31 2.69 -2.05
CA VAL A 197 13.95 3.40 -3.18
C VAL A 197 13.07 4.54 -3.70
N LEU A 198 11.76 4.33 -3.77
CA LEU A 198 10.83 5.35 -4.28
C LEU A 198 10.74 6.55 -3.35
N VAL A 199 10.57 6.34 -2.04
CA VAL A 199 10.53 7.42 -1.03
C VAL A 199 11.84 8.19 -1.05
N ARG A 200 12.99 7.52 -1.01
CA ARG A 200 14.31 8.15 -1.07
C ARG A 200 14.53 8.96 -2.35
N SER A 201 13.97 8.49 -3.48
CA SER A 201 14.01 9.25 -4.74
C SER A 201 13.21 10.55 -4.65
N LEU A 202 12.01 10.51 -4.02
CA LEU A 202 11.20 11.71 -3.76
C LEU A 202 11.95 12.70 -2.87
N GLU A 203 12.48 12.23 -1.73
CA GLU A 203 13.25 13.05 -0.80
C GLU A 203 14.42 13.76 -1.48
N LYS A 204 15.19 13.01 -2.29
CA LYS A 204 16.31 13.58 -3.05
C LYS A 204 15.87 14.68 -4.01
N LYS A 205 14.82 14.44 -4.79
CA LYS A 205 14.34 15.38 -5.82
C LYS A 205 13.73 16.62 -5.20
N VAL A 206 12.90 16.47 -4.18
CA VAL A 206 12.34 17.60 -3.42
C VAL A 206 13.46 18.41 -2.78
N GLY A 207 14.42 17.75 -2.11
CA GLY A 207 15.56 18.43 -1.48
C GLY A 207 16.46 19.17 -2.48
N MET A 208 16.53 18.75 -3.73
CA MET A 208 17.24 19.50 -4.79
C MET A 208 16.54 20.83 -5.09
N LEU A 209 15.24 20.80 -5.35
CA LEU A 209 14.46 22.00 -5.67
C LEU A 209 14.34 22.94 -4.48
N GLN A 210 14.27 22.43 -3.25
CA GLN A 210 14.33 23.26 -2.03
C GLN A 210 15.65 24.06 -1.97
N ARG A 211 16.79 23.45 -2.31
CA ARG A 211 18.09 24.14 -2.36
C ARG A 211 18.17 25.19 -3.48
N GLU A 212 17.38 25.03 -4.53
CA GLU A 212 17.22 26.01 -5.62
C GLU A 212 16.27 27.18 -5.23
N GLY A 213 15.69 27.14 -4.02
CA GLY A 213 14.85 28.21 -3.47
C GLY A 213 13.35 28.04 -3.71
N TYR A 214 12.89 26.90 -4.22
CA TYR A 214 11.47 26.63 -4.39
C TYR A 214 10.80 26.28 -3.06
N ASP A 215 9.60 26.84 -2.81
CA ASP A 215 8.77 26.49 -1.63
C ASP A 215 8.06 25.15 -1.88
N ILE A 216 8.78 24.07 -1.67
CA ILE A 216 8.27 22.71 -1.80
C ILE A 216 8.39 22.01 -0.45
N ARG A 217 7.33 21.37 -0.02
CA ARG A 217 7.31 20.56 1.20
C ARG A 217 7.02 19.11 0.85
N LEU A 218 7.61 18.18 1.58
CA LEU A 218 7.38 16.76 1.41
C LEU A 218 6.61 16.25 2.63
N ALA A 219 5.39 15.78 2.42
CA ALA A 219 4.64 15.09 3.45
C ALA A 219 5.22 13.69 3.69
N ARG A 220 5.01 13.16 4.89
CA ARG A 220 5.36 11.76 5.16
C ARG A 220 4.52 10.83 4.29
N TYR A 221 5.09 9.68 3.95
CA TYR A 221 4.34 8.56 3.35
C TYR A 221 3.45 7.89 4.43
N LEU A 222 2.58 6.95 4.05
CA LEU A 222 1.60 6.34 4.97
C LEU A 222 2.24 5.62 6.16
N GLY A 223 3.35 4.94 5.93
CA GLY A 223 4.21 4.37 6.99
C GLY A 223 3.52 3.38 7.91
N CYS A 224 3.99 3.37 9.16
CA CYS A 224 3.45 2.55 10.24
C CYS A 224 2.36 3.28 11.05
N HIS A 225 1.52 4.09 10.40
CA HIS A 225 0.39 4.71 11.09
C HIS A 225 -0.52 3.61 11.66
N PRO A 226 -1.04 3.74 12.91
CA PRO A 226 -1.90 2.72 13.52
C PRO A 226 -3.08 2.31 12.62
N ASP A 227 -3.74 3.26 11.97
CA ASP A 227 -4.85 3.01 11.06
C ASP A 227 -4.50 2.14 9.85
N MET A 228 -3.23 2.09 9.44
CA MET A 228 -2.78 1.16 8.40
C MET A 228 -2.81 -0.29 8.88
N ALA A 229 -2.41 -0.54 10.12
CA ALA A 229 -2.51 -1.86 10.74
C ALA A 229 -3.97 -2.27 10.96
N ASP A 230 -4.82 -1.33 11.39
CA ASP A 230 -6.26 -1.55 11.58
C ASP A 230 -6.95 -1.88 10.24
N ALA A 231 -6.60 -1.16 9.18
CA ALA A 231 -7.12 -1.44 7.83
C ALA A 231 -6.72 -2.84 7.35
N LEU A 232 -5.46 -3.25 7.57
CA LEU A 232 -4.98 -4.59 7.20
C LEU A 232 -5.66 -5.67 8.04
N ALA A 233 -5.81 -5.45 9.35
CA ALA A 233 -6.54 -6.36 10.23
C ALA A 233 -8.01 -6.50 9.81
N GLY A 234 -8.65 -5.42 9.40
CA GLY A 234 -9.99 -5.42 8.82
C GLY A 234 -10.08 -6.31 7.57
N ARG A 235 -9.12 -6.20 6.65
CA ARG A 235 -9.05 -7.06 5.45
C ARG A 235 -8.84 -8.54 5.79
N ALA A 236 -8.04 -8.82 6.81
CA ALA A 236 -7.85 -10.19 7.28
C ALA A 236 -9.14 -10.78 7.87
N LYS A 237 -9.86 -10.02 8.69
CA LYS A 237 -11.16 -10.44 9.26
C LYS A 237 -12.21 -10.65 8.16
N GLU A 238 -12.28 -9.77 7.16
CA GLU A 238 -13.15 -9.94 5.99
C GLU A 238 -12.80 -11.24 5.24
N ALA A 239 -11.51 -11.49 5.00
CA ALA A 239 -11.06 -12.69 4.29
C ALA A 239 -11.35 -13.99 5.05
N LEU A 240 -11.25 -13.97 6.38
CA LEU A 240 -11.63 -15.11 7.22
C LEU A 240 -13.11 -15.47 7.10
N GLY A 241 -14.00 -14.46 6.97
CA GLY A 241 -15.44 -14.64 6.79
C GLY A 241 -15.89 -14.83 5.35
N ALA A 242 -15.01 -14.69 4.35
CA ALA A 242 -15.36 -14.73 2.94
C ALA A 242 -15.69 -16.15 2.46
N GLU A 243 -16.37 -16.26 1.31
CA GLU A 243 -16.59 -17.52 0.62
C GLU A 243 -15.27 -18.10 0.08
N ALA A 244 -15.26 -19.43 -0.13
CA ALA A 244 -14.08 -20.10 -0.64
C ALA A 244 -13.72 -19.60 -2.05
N PHE A 245 -12.44 -19.35 -2.26
CA PHE A 245 -11.88 -19.00 -3.56
C PHE A 245 -11.99 -20.19 -4.52
N ILE A 246 -12.63 -19.99 -5.67
CA ILE A 246 -12.92 -21.02 -6.66
C ILE A 246 -11.80 -21.13 -7.68
#